data_55ab25f231935d1ff1434f159d3acc6b
#
_entry.id   55ab25f231935d1ff1434f159d3acc6b
#
_cell.length_a   1.000
_cell.length_b   1.000
_cell.length_c   1.000
_cell.angle_alpha   90.00
_cell.angle_beta   90.00
_cell.angle_gamma   90.00
#
_symmetry.space_group_name_H-M   'P 1'
#
loop_
_entity.id
_entity.type
_entity.pdbx_description
1 polymer ?
#
loop_
_entity_poly.entity_id
_entity_poly.type
_entity_poly.pdbx_seq_one_letter_code
_entity_poly.pdbx_strand_id
1 'polypeptide(L)'
;RQKHKAYETLCVVLLAAMLVLTTAACGSKGKTNDNLQTGGSASQKQDKKTIVCSADYPEYTSVDDLSAHAEYVVYGTVLSERYESMSLRIPESGAGSAEAGQDNEQTVVTVYEVRVKESYSGAVSSGDVLKVMLLGGETEDTVCQYEDSPEIEIGSEYVFFLSGSQIVENGAWLLNNTQALYAANGETVSKTAEQGFALSFDRLEAIKAQ
;
A
#
# COMPACT_ATOMS: atom_id res chain seq x y z
N ARG A 1 11.86 -34.71 22.72
CA ARG A 1 13.32 -34.48 22.68
C ARG A 1 14.03 -35.11 21.47
N GLN A 2 13.42 -36.04 20.75
CA GLN A 2 14.06 -36.76 19.61
C GLN A 2 13.82 -36.09 18.24
N LYS A 3 12.81 -35.25 18.10
CA LYS A 3 12.48 -34.56 16.82
C LYS A 3 13.35 -33.32 16.55
N HIS A 4 13.85 -32.63 17.59
CA HIS A 4 14.75 -31.48 17.42
C HIS A 4 16.13 -31.82 16.88
N LYS A 5 16.68 -33.00 17.21
CA LYS A 5 18.00 -33.40 16.73
C LYS A 5 18.06 -33.75 15.24
N ALA A 6 16.93 -34.09 14.62
CA ALA A 6 16.86 -34.44 13.19
C ALA A 6 16.98 -33.21 12.28
N TYR A 7 16.53 -32.07 12.70
CA TYR A 7 16.61 -30.83 11.90
C TYR A 7 17.98 -30.18 11.92
N GLU A 8 18.70 -30.25 13.05
CA GLU A 8 20.06 -29.71 13.14
C GLU A 8 21.06 -30.50 12.26
N THR A 9 20.85 -31.80 12.12
CA THR A 9 21.73 -32.64 11.28
C THR A 9 21.47 -32.44 9.80
N LEU A 10 20.22 -32.11 9.41
CA LEU A 10 19.86 -31.88 8.01
C LEU A 10 20.36 -30.52 7.49
N CYS A 11 20.35 -29.47 8.33
CA CYS A 11 20.88 -28.15 7.97
C CYS A 11 22.39 -28.13 7.78
N VAL A 12 23.16 -28.93 8.54
CA VAL A 12 24.61 -28.98 8.42
C VAL A 12 25.06 -29.71 7.15
N VAL A 13 24.30 -30.69 6.66
CA VAL A 13 24.65 -31.44 5.44
C VAL A 13 24.33 -30.60 4.17
N LEU A 14 23.36 -29.73 4.20
CA LEU A 14 23.01 -28.83 3.07
C LEU A 14 23.96 -27.65 2.89
N LEU A 15 24.67 -27.21 3.94
CA LEU A 15 25.67 -26.13 3.86
C LEU A 15 27.03 -26.59 3.32
N ALA A 16 27.35 -27.89 3.32
CA ALA A 16 28.63 -28.43 2.86
C ALA A 16 28.68 -28.71 1.34
N ALA A 17 27.57 -28.65 0.61
CA ALA A 17 27.51 -28.98 -0.80
C ALA A 17 27.66 -27.79 -1.77
N MET A 18 27.82 -26.55 -1.29
CA MET A 18 27.89 -25.35 -2.14
C MET A 18 29.30 -24.72 -2.28
N LEU A 19 30.36 -25.41 -1.90
CA LEU A 19 31.71 -24.79 -1.88
C LEU A 19 32.76 -25.45 -2.81
N VAL A 20 32.35 -26.02 -3.94
CA VAL A 20 33.33 -26.45 -4.96
C VAL A 20 32.79 -26.14 -6.35
N LEU A 21 33.11 -24.96 -6.88
CA LEU A 21 33.17 -24.69 -8.32
C LEU A 21 33.63 -23.25 -8.59
N THR A 22 34.93 -22.95 -8.29
CA THR A 22 35.62 -21.82 -8.90
C THR A 22 37.09 -22.18 -9.04
N THR A 23 37.51 -22.74 -10.20
CA THR A 23 38.85 -22.52 -10.69
C THR A 23 38.94 -22.73 -12.20
N ALA A 24 39.61 -21.78 -12.81
CA ALA A 24 40.38 -21.85 -14.04
C ALA A 24 39.68 -21.46 -15.36
N ALA A 25 40.09 -20.30 -15.86
CA ALA A 25 40.87 -20.29 -17.10
C ALA A 25 41.47 -18.89 -17.32
N CYS A 26 42.77 -18.86 -17.21
CA CYS A 26 43.64 -17.77 -17.66
C CYS A 26 44.16 -18.13 -19.05
N GLY A 27 44.22 -17.12 -19.97
CA GLY A 27 45.19 -17.16 -21.09
C GLY A 27 44.57 -17.14 -22.49
N SER A 28 44.62 -16.09 -23.28
CA SER A 28 45.61 -15.91 -24.34
C SER A 28 45.19 -14.77 -25.25
N LYS A 29 46.18 -13.98 -25.65
CA LYS A 29 46.11 -12.88 -26.64
C LYS A 29 45.81 -13.42 -28.06
N GLY A 30 44.88 -12.73 -28.78
CA GLY A 30 44.70 -12.89 -30.21
C GLY A 30 43.86 -11.75 -30.74
N LYS A 31 44.50 -10.83 -31.48
CA LYS A 31 43.80 -9.81 -32.29
C LYS A 31 43.13 -10.48 -33.48
N THR A 32 41.87 -10.23 -33.70
CA THR A 32 41.30 -10.08 -35.06
C THR A 32 39.97 -9.33 -34.96
N ASN A 33 39.84 -8.31 -35.80
CA ASN A 33 38.59 -7.60 -36.03
C ASN A 33 37.58 -8.54 -36.68
N ASP A 34 36.40 -8.66 -36.11
CA ASP A 34 35.20 -8.88 -36.94
C ASP A 34 33.97 -8.36 -36.16
N ASN A 35 33.28 -7.49 -36.85
CA ASN A 35 32.11 -6.78 -36.47
C ASN A 35 30.90 -7.76 -36.48
N LEU A 36 30.46 -8.22 -35.32
CA LEU A 36 29.12 -8.85 -35.17
C LEU A 36 28.43 -8.22 -33.98
N GLN A 37 27.56 -7.32 -34.33
CA GLN A 37 26.61 -6.63 -33.47
C GLN A 37 25.59 -7.65 -32.95
N THR A 38 25.91 -8.29 -31.80
CA THR A 38 24.92 -9.07 -31.07
C THR A 38 24.31 -8.13 -30.04
N GLY A 39 23.09 -7.69 -30.34
CA GLY A 39 22.27 -6.87 -29.44
C GLY A 39 21.97 -7.61 -28.15
N GLY A 40 22.80 -7.41 -27.16
CA GLY A 40 22.47 -7.65 -25.78
C GLY A 40 21.62 -6.47 -25.31
N SER A 41 20.30 -6.65 -25.27
CA SER A 41 19.39 -5.71 -24.62
C SER A 41 19.71 -5.74 -23.12
N ALA A 42 20.66 -4.93 -22.70
CA ALA A 42 20.79 -4.56 -21.31
C ALA A 42 19.54 -3.72 -21.01
N SER A 43 18.58 -4.29 -20.29
CA SER A 43 17.48 -3.55 -19.69
C SER A 43 18.14 -2.47 -18.82
N GLN A 44 18.25 -1.26 -19.34
CA GLN A 44 18.62 -0.10 -18.55
C GLN A 44 17.45 0.07 -17.56
N LYS A 45 17.72 -0.19 -16.30
CA LYS A 45 16.87 0.19 -15.20
C LYS A 45 16.85 1.72 -15.25
N GLN A 46 15.81 2.27 -15.86
CA GLN A 46 15.62 3.71 -15.95
C GLN A 46 15.38 4.19 -14.52
N ASP A 47 16.24 5.06 -13.99
CA ASP A 47 16.05 5.65 -12.67
C ASP A 47 14.76 6.46 -12.70
N LYS A 48 13.77 6.03 -11.90
CA LYS A 48 12.49 6.72 -11.79
C LYS A 48 12.69 8.10 -11.18
N LYS A 49 11.96 9.07 -11.71
CA LYS A 49 11.92 10.42 -11.15
C LYS A 49 11.09 10.39 -9.85
N THR A 50 11.70 10.77 -8.73
CA THR A 50 10.97 10.93 -7.45
C THR A 50 10.43 12.36 -7.36
N ILE A 51 9.14 12.51 -7.09
CA ILE A 51 8.43 13.75 -6.80
C ILE A 51 7.90 13.62 -5.37
N VAL A 52 8.30 14.56 -4.50
CA VAL A 52 7.75 14.66 -3.14
C VAL A 52 6.62 15.67 -3.19
N CYS A 53 5.46 15.25 -2.71
CA CYS A 53 4.24 16.05 -2.67
C CYS A 53 3.81 16.25 -1.21
N SER A 54 3.02 17.28 -0.96
CA SER A 54 2.30 17.46 0.30
C SER A 54 0.80 17.52 0.02
N ALA A 55 -0.01 17.07 0.95
CA ALA A 55 -1.46 17.22 0.92
C ALA A 55 -1.94 17.72 2.28
N ASP A 56 -2.89 18.66 2.25
CA ASP A 56 -3.55 19.12 3.46
C ASP A 56 -4.72 18.18 3.75
N TYR A 57 -4.68 17.50 4.88
CA TYR A 57 -5.76 16.65 5.37
C TYR A 57 -6.51 17.38 6.48
N PRO A 58 -7.84 17.15 6.63
CA PRO A 58 -8.57 17.59 7.81
C PRO A 58 -7.93 17.05 9.08
N GLU A 59 -7.77 17.89 10.10
CA GLU A 59 -7.32 17.47 11.42
C GLU A 59 -8.53 17.20 12.32
N TYR A 60 -8.47 16.11 13.07
CA TYR A 60 -9.50 15.70 14.01
C TYR A 60 -9.01 15.89 15.43
N THR A 61 -9.94 16.17 16.36
CA THR A 61 -9.60 16.48 17.75
C THR A 61 -9.74 15.29 18.70
N SER A 62 -10.41 14.24 18.27
CA SER A 62 -10.64 13.01 19.04
C SER A 62 -11.06 11.84 18.14
N VAL A 63 -11.11 10.63 18.72
CA VAL A 63 -11.69 9.44 18.04
C VAL A 63 -13.16 9.66 17.69
N ASP A 64 -13.91 10.36 18.54
CA ASP A 64 -15.33 10.64 18.27
C ASP A 64 -15.50 11.58 17.11
N ASP A 65 -14.69 12.63 17.04
CA ASP A 65 -14.66 13.57 15.95
C ASP A 65 -14.26 12.86 14.63
N LEU A 66 -13.22 12.06 14.65
CA LEU A 66 -12.79 11.24 13.52
C LEU A 66 -13.88 10.27 13.06
N SER A 67 -14.55 9.58 14.01
CA SER A 67 -15.65 8.65 13.71
C SER A 67 -16.87 9.35 13.11
N ALA A 68 -17.20 10.56 13.58
CA ALA A 68 -18.34 11.32 13.08
C ALA A 68 -18.18 11.75 11.61
N HIS A 69 -16.94 11.83 11.12
CA HIS A 69 -16.63 12.16 9.73
C HIS A 69 -16.37 10.91 8.86
N ALA A 70 -16.23 9.72 9.47
CA ALA A 70 -16.01 8.48 8.76
C ALA A 70 -17.31 7.90 8.21
N GLU A 71 -17.36 7.60 6.91
CA GLU A 71 -18.44 6.80 6.33
C GLU A 71 -18.28 5.33 6.69
N TYR A 72 -17.02 4.85 6.76
CA TYR A 72 -16.70 3.49 7.17
C TYR A 72 -15.66 3.50 8.29
N VAL A 73 -15.92 2.74 9.33
CA VAL A 73 -14.92 2.37 10.34
C VAL A 73 -14.82 0.86 10.33
N VAL A 74 -13.70 0.34 9.83
CA VAL A 74 -13.52 -1.10 9.60
C VAL A 74 -12.21 -1.61 10.16
N TYR A 75 -12.24 -2.83 10.69
CA TYR A 75 -11.07 -3.65 10.97
C TYR A 75 -10.91 -4.68 9.86
N GLY A 76 -9.74 -4.79 9.27
CA GLY A 76 -9.53 -5.68 8.13
C GLY A 76 -8.08 -6.05 7.88
N THR A 77 -7.89 -7.02 6.98
CA THR A 77 -6.59 -7.51 6.53
C THR A 77 -6.29 -6.97 5.15
N VAL A 78 -5.10 -6.42 4.95
CA VAL A 78 -4.62 -5.95 3.64
C VAL A 78 -4.26 -7.16 2.78
N LEU A 79 -4.90 -7.30 1.63
CA LEU A 79 -4.72 -8.43 0.72
C LEU A 79 -3.70 -8.16 -0.38
N SER A 80 -3.73 -6.96 -0.93
CA SER A 80 -2.91 -6.55 -2.07
C SER A 80 -2.72 -5.05 -2.09
N GLU A 81 -1.72 -4.63 -2.86
CA GLU A 81 -1.40 -3.25 -3.17
C GLU A 81 -1.21 -3.12 -4.67
N ARG A 82 -1.68 -2.02 -5.25
CA ARG A 82 -1.38 -1.63 -6.63
C ARG A 82 -1.40 -0.13 -6.79
N TYR A 83 -0.74 0.34 -7.83
CA TYR A 83 -0.71 1.75 -8.18
C TYR A 83 -1.59 2.00 -9.40
N GLU A 84 -2.38 3.06 -9.34
CA GLU A 84 -3.25 3.48 -10.43
C GLU A 84 -3.06 4.96 -10.70
N SER A 85 -3.14 5.35 -11.98
CA SER A 85 -3.21 6.76 -12.38
C SER A 85 -4.66 7.09 -12.72
N MET A 86 -5.26 8.03 -12.00
CA MET A 86 -6.67 8.36 -12.17
C MET A 86 -6.95 9.85 -12.03
N SER A 87 -8.05 10.30 -12.65
CA SER A 87 -8.56 11.65 -12.43
C SER A 87 -9.37 11.69 -11.15
N LEU A 88 -9.07 12.64 -10.27
CA LEU A 88 -9.80 12.84 -9.03
C LEU A 88 -10.99 13.81 -9.18
N ARG A 89 -11.30 14.26 -10.41
CA ARG A 89 -12.45 15.12 -10.66
C ARG A 89 -13.74 14.33 -10.52
N ILE A 90 -14.63 14.80 -9.67
CA ILE A 90 -16.00 14.29 -9.57
C ILE A 90 -16.76 14.84 -10.78
N PRO A 91 -17.40 13.99 -11.63
CA PRO A 91 -18.22 14.45 -12.72
C PRO A 91 -19.38 15.29 -12.18
N GLU A 92 -19.46 16.56 -12.55
CA GLU A 92 -20.63 17.37 -12.21
C GLU A 92 -21.87 16.82 -12.92
N SER A 93 -22.87 16.39 -12.16
CA SER A 93 -24.15 15.92 -12.69
C SER A 93 -24.88 17.11 -13.32
N GLY A 94 -24.80 17.26 -14.65
CA GLY A 94 -25.62 18.20 -15.40
C GLY A 94 -24.88 19.28 -16.20
N ALA A 95 -23.59 19.38 -16.20
CA ALA A 95 -22.87 20.22 -17.14
C ALA A 95 -22.82 19.51 -18.49
N GLY A 96 -23.61 19.98 -19.45
CA GLY A 96 -23.46 19.63 -20.85
C GLY A 96 -22.02 19.86 -21.26
N SER A 97 -21.51 18.97 -22.13
CA SER A 97 -20.15 18.90 -22.68
C SER A 97 -19.46 20.28 -22.75
N ALA A 98 -18.91 20.71 -21.63
CA ALA A 98 -17.90 21.74 -21.62
C ALA A 98 -16.68 21.13 -22.29
N GLU A 99 -16.17 21.82 -23.30
CA GLU A 99 -15.01 21.46 -24.11
C GLU A 99 -13.94 20.81 -23.25
N ALA A 100 -13.42 19.66 -23.72
CA ALA A 100 -12.27 18.98 -23.17
C ALA A 100 -11.05 19.92 -23.24
N GLY A 101 -11.00 20.89 -22.34
CA GLY A 101 -9.84 21.70 -22.04
C GLY A 101 -8.81 20.78 -21.42
N GLN A 102 -7.73 20.63 -22.09
CA GLN A 102 -6.51 19.89 -21.90
C GLN A 102 -5.89 20.01 -20.51
N ASP A 103 -6.54 19.51 -19.46
CA ASP A 103 -5.88 19.17 -18.20
C ASP A 103 -6.50 17.89 -17.67
N ASN A 104 -6.16 16.77 -18.32
CA ASN A 104 -6.29 15.44 -17.74
C ASN A 104 -5.19 15.30 -16.68
N GLU A 105 -5.31 16.06 -15.60
CA GLU A 105 -4.41 15.91 -14.47
C GLU A 105 -4.68 14.54 -13.84
N GLN A 106 -3.78 13.61 -14.15
CA GLN A 106 -3.80 12.27 -13.58
C GLN A 106 -3.00 12.29 -12.30
N THR A 107 -3.61 11.81 -11.24
CA THR A 107 -2.96 11.65 -9.94
C THR A 107 -2.63 10.18 -9.74
N VAL A 108 -1.41 9.90 -9.27
CA VAL A 108 -1.01 8.55 -8.87
C VAL A 108 -1.62 8.25 -7.51
N VAL A 109 -2.27 7.10 -7.41
CA VAL A 109 -2.98 6.64 -6.22
C VAL A 109 -2.52 5.21 -5.92
N THR A 110 -2.23 4.95 -4.65
CA THR A 110 -2.07 3.60 -4.14
C THR A 110 -3.43 3.06 -3.73
N VAL A 111 -3.78 1.88 -4.24
CA VAL A 111 -5.02 1.18 -3.95
C VAL A 111 -4.71 -0.11 -3.22
N TYR A 112 -5.15 -0.22 -1.98
CA TYR A 112 -5.08 -1.44 -1.17
C TYR A 112 -6.42 -2.16 -1.23
N GLU A 113 -6.41 -3.48 -1.48
CA GLU A 113 -7.58 -4.31 -1.25
C GLU A 113 -7.59 -4.79 0.19
N VAL A 114 -8.63 -4.44 0.94
CA VAL A 114 -8.77 -4.76 2.35
C VAL A 114 -9.98 -5.66 2.55
N ARG A 115 -9.77 -6.87 3.06
CA ARG A 115 -10.85 -7.75 3.49
C ARG A 115 -11.33 -7.35 4.85
N VAL A 116 -12.57 -6.93 4.95
CA VAL A 116 -13.24 -6.54 6.19
C VAL A 116 -13.38 -7.76 7.09
N LYS A 117 -12.86 -7.70 8.30
CA LYS A 117 -13.07 -8.68 9.38
C LYS A 117 -14.24 -8.26 10.23
N GLU A 118 -14.31 -6.97 10.56
CA GLU A 118 -15.39 -6.36 11.32
C GLU A 118 -15.66 -4.93 10.87
N SER A 119 -16.94 -4.56 10.83
CA SER A 119 -17.41 -3.21 10.54
C SER A 119 -18.02 -2.59 11.80
N TYR A 120 -17.54 -1.41 12.16
CA TYR A 120 -18.03 -0.62 13.29
C TYR A 120 -18.91 0.55 12.84
N SER A 121 -18.78 0.99 11.59
CA SER A 121 -19.66 1.98 10.95
C SER A 121 -19.68 1.77 9.44
N GLY A 122 -20.80 2.12 8.79
CA GLY A 122 -20.98 2.06 7.34
C GLY A 122 -21.63 0.77 6.85
N ALA A 123 -22.07 0.80 5.60
CA ALA A 123 -22.84 -0.27 4.96
C ALA A 123 -21.92 -1.36 4.34
N VAL A 124 -20.98 -1.87 5.12
CA VAL A 124 -20.08 -2.98 4.73
C VAL A 124 -20.14 -4.09 5.76
N SER A 125 -19.89 -5.31 5.33
CA SER A 125 -20.01 -6.52 6.15
C SER A 125 -18.69 -7.28 6.25
N SER A 126 -18.55 -8.10 7.27
CA SER A 126 -17.44 -9.04 7.38
C SER A 126 -17.36 -9.94 6.15
N GLY A 127 -16.18 -10.04 5.56
CA GLY A 127 -15.91 -10.77 4.32
C GLY A 127 -15.89 -9.91 3.05
N ASP A 128 -16.49 -8.72 3.08
CA ASP A 128 -16.43 -7.77 1.96
C ASP A 128 -15.00 -7.31 1.70
N VAL A 129 -14.73 -6.87 0.48
CA VAL A 129 -13.45 -6.30 0.08
C VAL A 129 -13.65 -4.83 -0.31
N LEU A 130 -13.00 -3.94 0.45
CA LEU A 130 -12.91 -2.52 0.15
C LEU A 130 -11.61 -2.19 -0.58
N LYS A 131 -11.66 -1.20 -1.47
CA LYS A 131 -10.49 -0.58 -2.09
C LYS A 131 -10.14 0.67 -1.30
N VAL A 132 -9.16 0.58 -0.41
CA VAL A 132 -8.68 1.72 0.37
C VAL A 132 -7.63 2.46 -0.44
N MET A 133 -7.86 3.76 -0.65
CA MET A 133 -7.05 4.60 -1.52
C MET A 133 -6.27 5.64 -0.74
N LEU A 134 -5.02 5.83 -1.14
CA LEU A 134 -4.12 6.88 -0.64
C LEU A 134 -3.49 7.60 -1.83
N LEU A 135 -3.22 8.89 -1.67
CA LEU A 135 -2.47 9.65 -2.67
C LEU A 135 -1.02 9.18 -2.72
N GLY A 136 -0.45 9.17 -3.92
CA GLY A 136 0.92 8.74 -4.17
C GLY A 136 1.04 7.32 -4.66
N GLY A 137 2.27 6.89 -4.91
CA GLY A 137 2.60 5.59 -5.47
C GLY A 137 3.61 5.66 -6.59
N GLU A 138 3.68 4.60 -7.38
CA GLU A 138 4.71 4.41 -8.38
C GLU A 138 4.11 4.14 -9.76
N THR A 139 4.62 4.81 -10.79
CA THR A 139 4.33 4.52 -12.20
C THR A 139 5.58 3.94 -12.87
N GLU A 140 5.55 3.75 -14.20
CA GLU A 140 6.68 3.23 -14.96
C GLU A 140 7.92 4.12 -14.82
N ASP A 141 7.74 5.43 -14.77
CA ASP A 141 8.81 6.44 -14.83
C ASP A 141 8.88 7.37 -13.61
N THR A 142 7.89 7.35 -12.73
CA THR A 142 7.75 8.31 -11.62
C THR A 142 7.36 7.61 -10.33
N VAL A 143 7.94 8.05 -9.21
CA VAL A 143 7.51 7.79 -7.84
C VAL A 143 6.95 9.09 -7.27
N CYS A 144 5.67 9.10 -6.92
CA CYS A 144 5.02 10.22 -6.23
C CYS A 144 4.88 9.85 -4.74
N GLN A 145 5.65 10.51 -3.89
CA GLN A 145 5.69 10.24 -2.45
C GLN A 145 5.10 11.43 -1.69
N TYR A 146 4.16 11.17 -0.80
CA TYR A 146 3.64 12.16 0.16
C TYR A 146 4.36 11.99 1.50
N GLU A 147 4.75 13.11 2.13
CA GLU A 147 5.60 13.13 3.33
C GLU A 147 5.00 12.34 4.50
N ASP A 148 3.67 12.38 4.67
CA ASP A 148 2.96 11.74 5.77
C ASP A 148 2.25 10.43 5.35
N SER A 149 2.66 9.80 4.24
CA SER A 149 2.05 8.54 3.82
C SER A 149 2.36 7.44 4.83
N PRO A 150 1.34 6.74 5.37
CA PRO A 150 1.56 5.64 6.28
C PRO A 150 2.15 4.43 5.54
N GLU A 151 2.99 3.66 6.24
CA GLU A 151 3.44 2.36 5.76
C GLU A 151 2.34 1.32 6.03
N ILE A 152 1.86 0.68 4.97
CA ILE A 152 0.83 -0.36 5.03
C ILE A 152 1.41 -1.65 4.47
N GLU A 153 1.44 -2.71 5.27
CA GLU A 153 2.02 -3.99 4.90
C GLU A 153 0.94 -4.98 4.44
N ILE A 154 1.19 -5.66 3.30
CA ILE A 154 0.33 -6.74 2.82
C ILE A 154 0.35 -7.91 3.82
N GLY A 155 -0.83 -8.43 4.15
CA GLY A 155 -1.03 -9.49 5.13
C GLY A 155 -1.21 -8.99 6.56
N SER A 156 -0.90 -7.73 6.83
CA SER A 156 -1.12 -7.11 8.15
C SER A 156 -2.55 -6.62 8.32
N GLU A 157 -2.94 -6.38 9.55
CA GLU A 157 -4.28 -6.02 9.96
C GLU A 157 -4.32 -4.60 10.51
N TYR A 158 -5.33 -3.85 10.12
CA TYR A 158 -5.48 -2.45 10.52
C TYR A 158 -6.94 -2.12 10.81
N VAL A 159 -7.13 -1.07 11.61
CA VAL A 159 -8.39 -0.34 11.71
C VAL A 159 -8.26 0.91 10.84
N PHE A 160 -9.25 1.12 9.98
CA PHE A 160 -9.32 2.22 9.03
C PHE A 160 -10.53 3.10 9.32
N PHE A 161 -10.33 4.42 9.31
CA PHE A 161 -11.41 5.42 9.27
C PHE A 161 -11.43 6.04 7.87
N LEU A 162 -12.52 5.83 7.14
CA LEU A 162 -12.58 6.07 5.71
C LEU A 162 -13.78 6.96 5.32
N SER A 163 -13.60 7.76 4.27
CA SER A 163 -14.69 8.37 3.51
C SER A 163 -14.94 7.58 2.23
N GLY A 164 -16.20 7.42 1.82
CA GLY A 164 -16.57 6.75 0.57
C GLY A 164 -16.05 7.47 -0.67
N SER A 165 -15.74 6.72 -1.72
CA SER A 165 -15.35 7.27 -3.01
C SER A 165 -16.56 7.42 -3.93
N GLN A 166 -16.69 8.59 -4.56
CA GLN A 166 -17.65 8.80 -5.64
C GLN A 166 -17.09 8.42 -7.02
N ILE A 167 -15.82 8.08 -7.10
CA ILE A 167 -15.10 7.84 -8.36
C ILE A 167 -14.87 6.35 -8.57
N VAL A 168 -14.62 5.60 -7.48
CA VAL A 168 -14.25 4.17 -7.53
C VAL A 168 -15.33 3.35 -6.83
N GLU A 169 -15.89 2.38 -7.52
CA GLU A 169 -16.86 1.44 -6.95
C GLU A 169 -16.20 0.61 -5.83
N ASN A 170 -16.87 0.52 -4.67
CA ASN A 170 -16.34 -0.06 -3.44
C ASN A 170 -15.01 0.57 -3.00
N GLY A 171 -14.77 1.83 -3.40
CA GLY A 171 -13.60 2.60 -3.05
C GLY A 171 -13.85 3.49 -1.84
N ALA A 172 -12.82 3.69 -1.04
CA ALA A 172 -12.83 4.59 0.09
C ALA A 172 -11.47 5.23 0.28
N TRP A 173 -11.44 6.48 0.72
CA TRP A 173 -10.23 7.24 1.00
C TRP A 173 -9.92 7.22 2.49
N LEU A 174 -8.66 7.05 2.84
CA LEU A 174 -8.22 7.28 4.22
C LEU A 174 -8.49 8.75 4.59
N LEU A 175 -9.19 9.00 5.71
CA LEU A 175 -9.60 10.35 6.10
C LEU A 175 -8.40 11.26 6.38
N ASN A 176 -7.36 10.71 6.99
CA ASN A 176 -6.12 11.42 7.34
C ASN A 176 -4.99 10.39 7.49
N ASN A 177 -3.84 10.68 6.90
CA ASN A 177 -2.72 9.74 6.86
C ASN A 177 -2.12 9.44 8.24
N THR A 178 -2.21 10.38 9.19
CA THR A 178 -1.60 10.25 10.51
C THR A 178 -2.58 9.96 11.65
N GLN A 179 -3.88 10.15 11.42
CA GLN A 179 -4.92 9.98 12.46
C GLN A 179 -5.92 8.87 12.18
N ALA A 180 -6.04 8.41 10.92
CA ALA A 180 -7.13 7.54 10.50
C ALA A 180 -6.73 6.06 10.28
N LEU A 181 -5.48 5.70 10.55
CA LEU A 181 -4.96 4.34 10.42
C LEU A 181 -4.36 3.85 11.74
N TYR A 182 -4.70 2.62 12.12
CA TYR A 182 -4.19 1.98 13.34
C TYR A 182 -3.81 0.54 13.04
N ALA A 183 -2.61 0.12 13.44
CA ALA A 183 -2.22 -1.29 13.38
C ALA A 183 -3.02 -2.11 14.40
N ALA A 184 -3.44 -3.32 14.02
CA ALA A 184 -4.23 -4.19 14.88
C ALA A 184 -3.81 -5.65 14.71
N ASN A 185 -4.14 -6.49 15.69
CA ASN A 185 -3.82 -7.93 15.66
C ASN A 185 -4.96 -8.80 16.21
N GLY A 186 -6.18 -8.25 16.31
CA GLY A 186 -7.35 -8.92 16.90
C GLY A 186 -7.46 -8.82 18.41
N GLU A 187 -6.41 -8.42 19.13
CA GLU A 187 -6.40 -8.23 20.58
C GLU A 187 -6.11 -6.78 20.96
N THR A 188 -5.21 -6.14 20.23
CA THR A 188 -4.75 -4.77 20.50
C THR A 188 -4.85 -3.90 19.26
N VAL A 189 -4.99 -2.60 19.49
CA VAL A 189 -4.96 -1.55 18.48
C VAL A 189 -3.87 -0.56 18.87
N SER A 190 -3.01 -0.19 17.91
CA SER A 190 -1.88 0.70 18.13
C SER A 190 -1.85 1.79 17.06
N LYS A 191 -1.44 2.99 17.46
CA LYS A 191 -1.24 4.12 16.54
C LYS A 191 -0.14 3.78 15.52
N THR A 192 -0.35 4.16 14.28
CA THR A 192 0.68 4.09 13.22
C THR A 192 1.51 5.38 13.15
N ALA A 193 0.97 6.49 13.68
CA ALA A 193 1.65 7.79 13.74
C ALA A 193 1.46 8.43 15.11
N GLU A 194 2.32 9.40 15.46
CA GLU A 194 2.30 10.09 16.76
C GLU A 194 1.00 10.87 16.97
N GLN A 195 0.46 11.48 15.91
CA GLN A 195 -0.76 12.28 15.90
C GLN A 195 -2.05 11.47 16.08
N GLY A 196 -1.99 10.15 15.95
CA GLY A 196 -3.13 9.28 16.19
C GLY A 196 -3.61 9.31 17.65
N PHE A 197 -4.87 8.94 17.87
CA PHE A 197 -5.49 8.89 19.19
C PHE A 197 -5.28 7.52 19.87
N ALA A 198 -5.51 7.46 21.18
CA ALA A 198 -5.63 6.17 21.87
C ALA A 198 -6.92 5.47 21.42
N LEU A 199 -6.79 4.25 20.88
CA LEU A 199 -7.90 3.45 20.37
C LEU A 199 -7.80 2.03 20.93
N SER A 200 -8.95 1.41 21.19
CA SER A 200 -9.07 0.02 21.60
C SER A 200 -10.28 -0.63 20.93
N PHE A 201 -10.36 -1.94 20.92
CA PHE A 201 -11.54 -2.66 20.42
C PHE A 201 -12.80 -2.31 21.21
N ASP A 202 -12.73 -2.13 22.53
CA ASP A 202 -13.87 -1.67 23.33
C ASP A 202 -14.38 -0.31 22.88
N ARG A 203 -13.47 0.59 22.48
CA ARG A 203 -13.85 1.89 21.94
C ARG A 203 -14.51 1.78 20.57
N LEU A 204 -14.05 0.86 19.73
CA LEU A 204 -14.65 0.56 18.41
C LEU A 204 -16.06 -0.01 18.58
N GLU A 205 -16.28 -0.91 19.54
CA GLU A 205 -17.63 -1.42 19.85
C GLU A 205 -18.58 -0.31 20.32
N ALA A 206 -18.07 0.69 21.05
CA ALA A 206 -18.86 1.85 21.44
C ALA A 206 -19.24 2.74 20.25
N ILE A 207 -18.43 2.80 19.19
CA ILE A 207 -18.78 3.48 17.92
C ILE A 207 -19.93 2.74 17.23
N LYS A 208 -19.87 1.42 17.17
CA LYS A 208 -20.89 0.57 16.52
C LYS A 208 -22.28 0.70 17.17
N ALA A 209 -22.33 1.08 18.45
CA ALA A 209 -23.56 1.19 19.23
C ALA A 209 -24.25 2.57 19.09
N GLN A 210 -23.66 3.52 18.39
CA GLN A 210 -24.21 4.88 18.15
C GLN A 210 -25.10 4.91 16.93
#